data_287b4ad7b0ab5b40c81f118464e5fb0a
#
_entry.id   287b4ad7b0ab5b40c81f118464e5fb0a
#
_cell.length_a   1.000
_cell.length_b   1.000
_cell.length_c   1.000
_cell.angle_alpha   90.00
_cell.angle_beta   90.00
_cell.angle_gamma   90.00
#
_symmetry.space_group_name_H-M   'P 1'
#
loop_
_entity.id
_entity.type
_entity.pdbx_description
1 polymer ?
#
loop_
_entity_poly.entity_id
_entity_poly.type
_entity_poly.pdbx_seq_one_letter_code
_entity_poly.pdbx_strand_id
1 'polypeptide(L)'
;METKNEILELSFEFALNIIDFVEELESKRKLVIAHQLLKCGTSIGANIFEAQSAESKADFIHKLKISDKEAKETQYWLLLCEKSVHYPFRENLKSQLLSIQKLLSKIISTSKKYQ
;
A
#
# COMPACT_ATOMS: atom_id res chain seq x y z
N MET A 1 -25.10 -5.69 10.99
CA MET A 1 -24.01 -5.69 10.06
C MET A 1 -22.87 -4.81 10.56
N GLU A 2 -21.71 -5.26 10.36
CA GLU A 2 -20.55 -4.53 10.83
C GLU A 2 -20.22 -3.33 9.95
N THR A 3 -19.54 -2.38 10.55
CA THR A 3 -19.07 -1.20 9.83
C THR A 3 -17.98 -1.61 8.84
N LYS A 4 -18.12 -1.16 7.62
CA LYS A 4 -17.08 -1.39 6.63
C LYS A 4 -15.83 -0.59 6.95
N ASN A 5 -14.70 -1.21 6.77
CA ASN A 5 -13.41 -0.54 6.90
C ASN A 5 -12.81 -0.43 5.51
N GLU A 6 -13.08 0.68 4.87
CA GLU A 6 -12.73 0.89 3.47
C GLU A 6 -11.22 0.80 3.24
N ILE A 7 -10.42 1.42 4.11
CA ILE A 7 -8.97 1.40 3.91
C ILE A 7 -8.41 -0.01 4.06
N LEU A 8 -8.99 -0.80 4.96
CA LEU A 8 -8.57 -2.18 5.15
C LEU A 8 -8.86 -3.01 3.90
N GLU A 9 -10.06 -2.86 3.33
CA GLU A 9 -10.44 -3.59 2.12
C GLU A 9 -9.59 -3.17 0.93
N LEU A 10 -9.39 -1.86 0.73
CA LEU A 10 -8.61 -1.36 -0.40
C LEU A 10 -7.16 -1.84 -0.34
N SER A 11 -6.56 -1.78 0.85
CA SER A 11 -5.16 -2.18 0.98
C SER A 11 -4.98 -3.67 0.83
N PHE A 12 -5.96 -4.47 1.26
CA PHE A 12 -5.92 -5.92 1.09
C PHE A 12 -6.01 -6.29 -0.39
N GLU A 13 -6.97 -5.69 -1.10
CA GLU A 13 -7.15 -5.92 -2.53
C GLU A 13 -5.91 -5.50 -3.32
N PHE A 14 -5.34 -4.36 -2.93
CA PHE A 14 -4.11 -3.88 -3.55
C PHE A 14 -2.97 -4.88 -3.34
N ALA A 15 -2.85 -5.44 -2.13
CA ALA A 15 -1.81 -6.42 -1.85
C ALA A 15 -1.95 -7.66 -2.73
N LEU A 16 -3.18 -8.12 -2.95
CA LEU A 16 -3.42 -9.25 -3.86
C LEU A 16 -2.98 -8.92 -5.27
N ASN A 17 -3.27 -7.71 -5.73
CA ASN A 17 -2.86 -7.28 -7.06
C ASN A 17 -1.36 -7.09 -7.17
N ILE A 18 -0.71 -6.68 -6.10
CA ILE A 18 0.76 -6.60 -6.05
C ILE A 18 1.37 -7.99 -6.18
N ILE A 19 0.84 -8.97 -5.47
CA ILE A 19 1.33 -10.35 -5.55
C ILE A 19 1.26 -10.83 -7.01
N ASP A 20 0.14 -10.58 -7.66
CA ASP A 20 -0.03 -10.99 -9.05
C ASP A 20 0.95 -10.29 -9.99
N PHE A 21 1.15 -8.98 -9.80
CA PHE A 21 2.10 -8.22 -10.60
C PHE A 21 3.55 -8.67 -10.35
N VAL A 22 3.88 -8.99 -9.10
CA VAL A 22 5.21 -9.49 -8.75
C VAL A 22 5.48 -10.82 -9.46
N GLU A 23 4.49 -11.68 -9.58
CA GLU A 23 4.66 -12.94 -10.32
C GLU A 23 4.98 -12.66 -11.78
N GLU A 24 4.35 -11.66 -12.37
CA GLU A 24 4.66 -11.26 -13.74
C GLU A 24 6.09 -10.73 -13.84
N LEU A 25 6.51 -9.89 -12.90
CA LEU A 25 7.89 -9.38 -12.87
C LEU A 25 8.89 -10.52 -12.76
N GLU A 26 8.60 -11.50 -11.91
CA GLU A 26 9.48 -12.65 -11.73
C GLU A 26 9.57 -13.49 -13.00
N SER A 27 8.46 -13.65 -13.70
CA SER A 27 8.45 -14.41 -14.96
C SER A 27 9.32 -13.73 -16.02
N LYS A 28 9.53 -12.44 -15.91
CA LYS A 28 10.37 -11.65 -16.80
C LYS A 28 11.76 -11.40 -16.21
N ARG A 29 12.09 -12.10 -15.13
CA ARG A 29 13.38 -12.06 -14.46
C ARG A 29 13.73 -10.69 -13.88
N LYS A 30 12.72 -9.90 -13.55
CA LYS A 30 12.90 -8.60 -12.89
C LYS A 30 12.85 -8.80 -11.38
N LEU A 31 13.83 -9.55 -10.86
CA LEU A 31 13.75 -10.13 -9.52
C LEU A 31 13.92 -9.12 -8.39
N VAL A 32 14.81 -8.13 -8.57
CA VAL A 32 15.07 -7.16 -7.51
C VAL A 32 13.87 -6.29 -7.26
N ILE A 33 13.29 -5.73 -8.32
CA ILE A 33 12.10 -4.88 -8.18
C ILE A 33 10.91 -5.70 -7.70
N ALA A 34 10.78 -6.94 -8.17
CA ALA A 34 9.71 -7.84 -7.70
C ALA A 34 9.78 -7.99 -6.18
N HIS A 35 10.98 -8.25 -5.64
CA HIS A 35 11.16 -8.42 -4.20
C HIS A 35 10.80 -7.14 -3.43
N GLN A 36 11.27 -5.99 -3.91
CA GLN A 36 10.99 -4.72 -3.25
C GLN A 36 9.50 -4.40 -3.26
N LEU A 37 8.83 -4.61 -4.39
CA LEU A 37 7.39 -4.36 -4.49
C LEU A 37 6.58 -5.30 -3.61
N LEU A 38 6.95 -6.58 -3.58
CA LEU A 38 6.25 -7.53 -2.71
C LEU A 38 6.33 -7.07 -1.26
N LYS A 39 7.52 -6.67 -0.83
CA LYS A 39 7.75 -6.26 0.55
C LYS A 39 6.97 -4.99 0.91
N CYS A 40 7.17 -3.90 0.17
CA CYS A 40 6.54 -2.63 0.53
C CYS A 40 5.05 -2.60 0.17
N GLY A 41 4.68 -3.18 -0.98
CA GLY A 41 3.29 -3.16 -1.41
C GLY A 41 2.35 -3.93 -0.49
N THR A 42 2.83 -5.03 0.12
CA THR A 42 2.04 -5.78 1.08
C THR A 42 2.12 -5.20 2.48
N SER A 43 3.19 -4.46 2.80
CA SER A 43 3.33 -3.82 4.11
C SER A 43 2.31 -2.71 4.34
N ILE A 44 1.81 -2.10 3.28
CA ILE A 44 0.75 -1.08 3.42
C ILE A 44 -0.43 -1.68 4.18
N GLY A 45 -0.97 -2.76 3.66
CA GLY A 45 -2.12 -3.41 4.27
C GLY A 45 -1.80 -4.07 5.61
N ALA A 46 -0.59 -4.63 5.74
CA ALA A 46 -0.19 -5.28 6.99
C ALA A 46 -0.21 -4.27 8.15
N ASN A 47 0.29 -3.06 7.95
CA ASN A 47 0.31 -2.04 8.99
C ASN A 47 -1.11 -1.52 9.27
N ILE A 48 -1.95 -1.40 8.26
CA ILE A 48 -3.35 -1.01 8.46
C ILE A 48 -4.08 -2.09 9.27
N PHE A 49 -3.83 -3.36 8.95
CA PHE A 49 -4.43 -4.48 9.65
C PHE A 49 -4.03 -4.46 11.13
N GLU A 50 -2.73 -4.24 11.41
CA GLU A 50 -2.23 -4.16 12.79
C GLU A 50 -2.79 -2.95 13.52
N ALA A 51 -3.03 -1.85 12.81
CA ALA A 51 -3.59 -0.64 13.41
C ALA A 51 -4.96 -0.88 14.03
N GLN A 52 -5.70 -1.89 13.53
CA GLN A 52 -7.01 -2.22 14.09
C GLN A 52 -6.92 -2.71 15.53
N SER A 53 -5.75 -3.19 15.94
CA SER A 53 -5.49 -3.68 17.31
C SER A 53 -4.61 -2.72 18.10
N ALA A 54 -4.54 -1.45 17.68
CA ALA A 54 -3.69 -0.46 18.33
C ALA A 54 -4.12 -0.26 19.80
N GLU A 55 -3.13 -0.03 20.66
CA GLU A 55 -3.36 0.10 22.10
C GLU A 55 -3.79 1.52 22.49
N SER A 56 -3.60 2.47 21.59
CA SER A 56 -3.91 3.87 21.85
C SER A 56 -4.14 4.59 20.52
N LYS A 57 -4.69 5.79 20.60
CA LYS A 57 -4.84 6.64 19.42
C LYS A 57 -3.47 6.95 18.81
N ALA A 58 -2.49 7.22 19.64
CA ALA A 58 -1.13 7.51 19.17
C ALA A 58 -0.54 6.31 18.43
N ASP A 59 -0.74 5.11 18.94
CA ASP A 59 -0.26 3.90 18.29
C ASP A 59 -0.97 3.67 16.96
N PHE A 60 -2.29 3.92 16.91
CA PHE A 60 -3.08 3.82 15.69
C PHE A 60 -2.52 4.75 14.61
N ILE A 61 -2.30 6.02 14.96
CA ILE A 61 -1.77 7.01 14.02
C ILE A 61 -0.38 6.61 13.56
N HIS A 62 0.45 6.13 14.48
CA HIS A 62 1.81 5.71 14.15
C HIS A 62 1.82 4.57 13.11
N LYS A 63 0.97 3.58 13.31
CA LYS A 63 0.85 2.45 12.36
C LYS A 63 0.41 2.93 10.98
N LEU A 64 -0.53 3.87 10.93
CA LEU A 64 -0.98 4.41 9.65
C LEU A 64 0.10 5.24 8.97
N LYS A 65 0.94 5.93 9.75
CA LYS A 65 2.06 6.68 9.18
C LYS A 65 3.10 5.75 8.59
N ILE A 66 3.33 4.60 9.22
CA ILE A 66 4.23 3.59 8.65
C ILE A 66 3.65 3.09 7.33
N SER A 67 2.34 2.81 7.30
CA SER A 67 1.67 2.39 6.08
C SER A 67 1.84 3.44 4.97
N ASP A 68 1.70 4.72 5.31
CA ASP A 68 1.85 5.80 4.34
C ASP A 68 3.27 5.86 3.76
N LYS A 69 4.28 5.61 4.59
CA LYS A 69 5.67 5.54 4.12
C LYS A 69 5.86 4.37 3.17
N GLU A 70 5.28 3.22 3.49
CA GLU A 70 5.36 2.04 2.61
C GLU A 70 4.66 2.32 1.28
N ALA A 71 3.57 3.08 1.32
CA ALA A 71 2.86 3.47 0.10
C ALA A 71 3.73 4.37 -0.78
N LYS A 72 4.50 5.27 -0.17
CA LYS A 72 5.41 6.13 -0.93
C LYS A 72 6.53 5.33 -1.56
N GLU A 73 7.07 4.35 -0.86
CA GLU A 73 8.08 3.47 -1.43
C GLU A 73 7.50 2.66 -2.58
N THR A 74 6.28 2.15 -2.41
CA THR A 74 5.60 1.39 -3.45
C THR A 74 5.40 2.27 -4.69
N GLN A 75 5.02 3.53 -4.48
CA GLN A 75 4.85 4.48 -5.58
C GLN A 75 6.15 4.64 -6.37
N TYR A 76 7.27 4.72 -5.67
CA TYR A 76 8.57 4.87 -6.32
C TYR A 76 8.88 3.67 -7.23
N TRP A 77 8.71 2.45 -6.72
CA TRP A 77 8.99 1.27 -7.51
C TRP A 77 8.05 1.13 -8.70
N LEU A 78 6.76 1.45 -8.51
CA LEU A 78 5.81 1.43 -9.62
C LEU A 78 6.16 2.48 -10.68
N LEU A 79 6.64 3.65 -10.25
CA LEU A 79 7.05 4.70 -11.18
C LEU A 79 8.24 4.22 -12.01
N LEU A 80 9.19 3.52 -11.40
CA LEU A 80 10.31 2.97 -12.15
C LEU A 80 9.84 1.96 -13.18
N CYS A 81 8.87 1.10 -12.82
CA CYS A 81 8.31 0.15 -13.79
C CYS A 81 7.64 0.90 -14.95
N GLU A 82 6.89 1.95 -14.64
CA GLU A 82 6.17 2.71 -15.66
C GLU A 82 7.12 3.35 -16.67
N LYS A 83 8.26 3.88 -16.19
CA LYS A 83 9.18 4.61 -17.03
C LYS A 83 10.27 3.76 -17.66
N SER A 84 10.44 2.52 -17.23
CA SER A 84 11.48 1.64 -17.75
C SER A 84 10.98 0.91 -18.99
N VAL A 85 11.78 0.93 -20.04
CA VAL A 85 11.38 0.46 -21.39
C VAL A 85 10.98 -1.02 -21.39
N HIS A 86 11.71 -1.85 -20.65
CA HIS A 86 11.52 -3.30 -20.70
C HIS A 86 10.77 -3.88 -19.51
N TYR A 87 10.08 -3.02 -18.74
CA TYR A 87 9.33 -3.47 -17.57
C TYR A 87 7.83 -3.45 -17.85
N PRO A 88 7.10 -4.44 -17.34
CA PRO A 88 5.65 -4.36 -17.40
C PRO A 88 5.15 -3.28 -16.46
N PHE A 89 3.94 -2.78 -16.71
CA PHE A 89 3.32 -1.78 -15.87
C PHE A 89 1.81 -2.00 -15.92
N ARG A 90 1.14 -1.73 -14.78
CA ARG A 90 -0.31 -1.86 -14.68
C ARG A 90 -0.90 -0.57 -14.14
N GLU A 91 -1.71 0.08 -14.96
CA GLU A 91 -2.34 1.35 -14.58
C GLU A 91 -3.26 1.20 -13.37
N ASN A 92 -3.92 0.05 -13.22
CA ASN A 92 -4.80 -0.16 -12.07
C ASN A 92 -4.06 -0.12 -10.74
N LEU A 93 -2.80 -0.57 -10.69
CA LEU A 93 -2.01 -0.48 -9.47
C LEU A 93 -1.73 0.97 -9.11
N LYS A 94 -1.41 1.77 -10.11
CA LYS A 94 -1.13 3.20 -9.90
C LYS A 94 -2.36 3.91 -9.34
N SER A 95 -3.54 3.67 -9.93
CA SER A 95 -4.75 4.34 -9.48
C SER A 95 -5.23 3.82 -8.12
N GLN A 96 -5.10 2.51 -7.85
CA GLN A 96 -5.44 1.96 -6.54
C GLN A 96 -4.56 2.55 -5.45
N LEU A 97 -3.26 2.67 -5.72
CA LEU A 97 -2.34 3.22 -4.74
C LEU A 97 -2.68 4.67 -4.43
N LEU A 98 -3.02 5.45 -5.44
CA LEU A 98 -3.41 6.85 -5.25
C LEU A 98 -4.63 6.96 -4.34
N SER A 99 -5.63 6.09 -4.56
CA SER A 99 -6.83 6.06 -3.71
C SER A 99 -6.48 5.74 -2.26
N ILE A 100 -5.59 4.76 -2.05
CA ILE A 100 -5.14 4.39 -0.71
C ILE A 100 -4.44 5.56 -0.04
N GLN A 101 -3.54 6.23 -0.76
CA GLN A 101 -2.77 7.35 -0.21
C GLN A 101 -3.68 8.51 0.20
N LYS A 102 -4.67 8.82 -0.62
CA LYS A 102 -5.63 9.88 -0.30
C LYS A 102 -6.43 9.55 0.95
N LEU A 103 -6.89 8.30 1.05
CA LEU A 103 -7.70 7.89 2.18
C LEU A 103 -6.86 7.82 3.46
N LEU A 104 -5.62 7.33 3.38
CA LEU A 104 -4.70 7.32 4.51
C LEU A 104 -4.47 8.73 5.04
N SER A 105 -4.19 9.68 4.15
CA SER A 105 -3.95 11.07 4.55
C SER A 105 -5.16 11.63 5.28
N LYS A 106 -6.36 11.33 4.78
CA LYS A 106 -7.60 11.81 5.39
C LYS A 106 -7.78 11.21 6.78
N ILE A 107 -7.58 9.92 6.93
CA ILE A 107 -7.75 9.23 8.21
C ILE A 107 -6.74 9.74 9.24
N ILE A 108 -5.48 9.88 8.84
CA ILE A 108 -4.43 10.38 9.73
C ILE A 108 -4.75 11.80 10.19
N SER A 109 -5.14 12.66 9.27
CA SER A 109 -5.48 14.05 9.57
C SER A 109 -6.67 14.13 10.52
N THR A 110 -7.73 13.37 10.25
CA THR A 110 -8.92 13.34 11.09
C THR A 110 -8.60 12.80 12.49
N SER A 111 -7.79 11.74 12.57
CA SER A 111 -7.42 11.14 13.85
C SER A 111 -6.63 12.11 14.71
N LYS A 112 -5.71 12.86 14.13
CA LYS A 112 -4.93 13.87 14.85
C LYS A 112 -5.83 14.96 15.40
N LYS A 113 -6.84 15.35 14.61
CA LYS A 113 -7.74 16.43 14.98
C LYS A 113 -8.50 16.14 16.27
N TYR A 114 -8.83 14.88 16.52
CA TYR A 114 -9.60 14.47 17.68
C TYR A 114 -8.74 13.75 18.72
N GLN A 115 -7.46 13.96 18.68
CA GLN A 115 -6.51 13.40 19.64
C GLN A 115 -6.42 14.21 20.96
#